data_5f5d41275bcfa439a5ba29cf3d7cb635
#
_entry.id   5f5d41275bcfa439a5ba29cf3d7cb635
#
_cell.length_a   1.000
_cell.length_b   1.000
_cell.length_c   1.000
_cell.angle_alpha   90.00
_cell.angle_beta   90.00
_cell.angle_gamma   90.00
#
_symmetry.space_group_name_H-M   'P 1'
#
loop_
_entity.id
_entity.type
_entity.pdbx_description
1 polymer ?
#
loop_
_entity_poly.entity_id
_entity_poly.type
_entity_poly.pdbx_seq_one_letter_code
_entity_poly.pdbx_strand_id
1 'polypeptide(L)'
;MSFTSTLKYNQTLLDSPEPWGLFFQDNATPQMEGLEELHNNIMFYLAIILFAVSWIMVSIILNYRQSKAKISNKYVNHGTLVELIWTITPALILILIAFPSFKLLYLMDEVIDPSLVIYGEGHQWYWSYQYPDFTNNEEEYVEYDSYIVPESDLEKGQLRMLEVDNRVIIPELTHTRFVVAGADVIHSYACPSLGIKCDAYPGRLNQSSVYLNIEGTYYGQCSEICGILHSSMPISIQSVKLAKFLYWLYEQISG
;
A
#
# COMPACT_ATOMS: atom_id res chain seq x y z
N MET A 1 20.96 23.01 16.57
CA MET A 1 20.54 22.34 15.32
C MET A 1 19.81 21.08 15.76
N SER A 2 18.50 21.00 15.55
CA SER A 2 17.73 19.85 16.01
C SER A 2 18.11 18.60 15.21
N PHE A 3 18.05 17.45 15.85
CA PHE A 3 18.32 16.13 15.22
C PHE A 3 17.43 15.88 13.98
N THR A 4 16.22 16.43 13.98
CA THR A 4 15.31 16.44 12.82
C THR A 4 15.92 17.10 11.58
N SER A 5 16.76 18.13 11.74
CA SER A 5 17.45 18.75 10.60
C SER A 5 18.60 17.90 10.04
N THR A 6 19.24 17.09 10.89
CA THR A 6 20.35 16.20 10.48
C THR A 6 19.83 14.93 9.81
N LEU A 7 18.65 14.43 10.19
CA LEU A 7 17.98 13.32 9.52
C LEU A 7 17.49 13.71 8.11
N LYS A 8 17.14 14.98 7.88
CA LYS A 8 16.68 15.47 6.58
C LYS A 8 17.74 15.41 5.46
N TYR A 9 19.02 15.43 5.77
CA TYR A 9 20.08 15.62 4.77
C TYR A 9 20.83 14.36 4.31
N ASN A 10 20.69 13.21 4.98
CA ASN A 10 21.54 12.04 4.71
C ASN A 10 20.77 10.77 4.31
N GLN A 11 19.50 10.86 3.95
CA GLN A 11 18.75 9.67 3.54
C GLN A 11 18.51 9.68 2.04
N THR A 12 18.95 8.61 1.40
CA THR A 12 18.46 8.25 0.08
C THR A 12 16.94 8.08 0.16
N LEU A 13 16.21 8.82 -0.67
CA LEU A 13 14.80 8.55 -0.93
C LEU A 13 14.76 7.15 -1.54
N LEU A 14 14.41 6.14 -0.74
CA LEU A 14 14.45 4.76 -1.22
C LEU A 14 13.26 4.47 -2.12
N ASP A 15 12.14 5.17 -1.91
CA ASP A 15 11.02 5.00 -2.81
C ASP A 15 10.10 6.22 -2.82
N SER A 16 10.02 6.83 -3.98
CA SER A 16 9.10 7.92 -4.28
C SER A 16 8.33 7.60 -5.56
N PRO A 17 7.06 7.99 -5.64
CA PRO A 17 6.30 7.80 -6.87
C PRO A 17 6.96 8.55 -8.03
N GLU A 18 7.19 7.83 -9.13
CA GLU A 18 7.73 8.39 -10.37
C GLU A 18 6.61 8.83 -11.32
N PRO A 19 6.80 9.93 -12.09
CA PRO A 19 5.88 10.31 -13.14
C PRO A 19 5.72 9.18 -14.16
N TRP A 20 4.46 8.81 -14.46
CA TRP A 20 4.13 7.72 -15.40
C TRP A 20 4.62 6.32 -14.98
N GLY A 21 4.88 6.10 -13.72
CA GLY A 21 5.23 4.77 -13.18
C GLY A 21 4.17 3.71 -13.56
N LEU A 22 4.62 2.57 -14.09
CA LEU A 22 3.73 1.51 -14.59
C LEU A 22 3.56 0.32 -13.63
N PHE A 23 4.44 0.18 -12.68
CA PHE A 23 4.49 -0.94 -11.74
C PHE A 23 4.38 -0.46 -10.30
N PHE A 24 4.51 -1.38 -9.37
CA PHE A 24 4.57 -1.07 -7.95
C PHE A 24 5.85 -0.30 -7.60
N GLN A 25 5.83 0.34 -6.45
CA GLN A 25 7.00 0.90 -5.79
C GLN A 25 7.86 -0.25 -5.23
N ASP A 26 9.12 0.06 -4.89
CA ASP A 26 10.03 -0.93 -4.31
C ASP A 26 9.50 -1.49 -2.98
N ASN A 27 9.64 -2.79 -2.79
CA ASN A 27 9.10 -3.48 -1.64
C ASN A 27 9.95 -3.22 -0.40
N ALA A 28 9.36 -2.62 0.63
CA ALA A 28 10.03 -2.38 1.91
C ALA A 28 9.68 -3.40 2.99
N THR A 29 8.65 -4.22 2.75
CA THR A 29 8.12 -5.20 3.71
C THR A 29 7.89 -6.55 3.05
N PRO A 30 7.92 -7.66 3.82
CA PRO A 30 7.60 -9.00 3.29
C PRO A 30 6.17 -9.11 2.75
N GLN A 31 5.20 -8.37 3.31
CA GLN A 31 3.85 -8.38 2.81
C GLN A 31 3.73 -7.69 1.44
N MET A 32 4.46 -6.61 1.20
CA MET A 32 4.48 -5.97 -0.13
C MET A 32 5.16 -6.85 -1.17
N GLU A 33 6.23 -7.56 -0.80
CA GLU A 33 6.85 -8.57 -1.66
C GLU A 33 5.85 -9.67 -2.03
N GLY A 34 5.08 -10.18 -1.05
CA GLY A 34 4.02 -11.15 -1.31
C GLY A 34 2.88 -10.61 -2.18
N LEU A 35 2.54 -9.33 -2.07
CA LEU A 35 1.55 -8.67 -2.94
C LEU A 35 2.04 -8.60 -4.39
N GLU A 36 3.29 -8.23 -4.60
CA GLU A 36 3.89 -8.18 -5.94
C GLU A 36 3.96 -9.58 -6.56
N GLU A 37 4.39 -10.59 -5.80
CA GLU A 37 4.42 -11.98 -6.26
C GLU A 37 3.03 -12.47 -6.68
N LEU A 38 2.00 -12.21 -5.86
CA LEU A 38 0.62 -12.55 -6.18
C LEU A 38 0.13 -11.84 -7.44
N HIS A 39 0.38 -10.53 -7.55
CA HIS A 39 0.03 -9.76 -8.73
C HIS A 39 0.67 -10.33 -10.00
N ASN A 40 1.97 -10.63 -9.97
CA ASN A 40 2.69 -11.17 -11.12
C ASN A 40 2.15 -12.54 -11.53
N ASN A 41 1.76 -13.37 -10.57
CA ASN A 41 1.11 -14.66 -10.81
C ASN A 41 -0.26 -14.48 -11.49
N ILE A 42 -1.08 -13.56 -11.00
CA ILE A 42 -2.39 -13.26 -11.62
C ILE A 42 -2.20 -12.70 -13.04
N MET A 43 -1.27 -11.77 -13.23
CA MET A 43 -0.97 -11.16 -14.55
C MET A 43 -0.50 -12.20 -15.56
N PHE A 44 0.22 -13.22 -15.14
CA PHE A 44 0.59 -14.34 -16.00
C PHE A 44 -0.63 -15.06 -16.58
N TYR A 45 -1.62 -15.41 -15.73
CA TYR A 45 -2.86 -16.03 -16.21
C TYR A 45 -3.67 -15.09 -17.09
N LEU A 46 -3.76 -13.79 -16.72
CA LEU A 46 -4.47 -12.80 -17.52
C LEU A 46 -3.84 -12.60 -18.91
N ALA A 47 -2.52 -12.62 -19.02
CA ALA A 47 -1.83 -12.55 -20.30
C ALA A 47 -2.14 -13.76 -21.20
N ILE A 48 -2.16 -14.96 -20.63
CA ILE A 48 -2.55 -16.18 -21.38
C ILE A 48 -4.01 -16.08 -21.87
N ILE A 49 -4.93 -15.66 -21.01
CA ILE A 49 -6.34 -15.49 -21.36
C ILE A 49 -6.51 -14.43 -22.45
N LEU A 50 -5.86 -13.29 -22.31
CA LEU A 50 -5.90 -12.21 -23.30
C LEU A 50 -5.42 -12.69 -24.67
N PHE A 51 -4.29 -13.40 -24.69
CA PHE A 51 -3.76 -13.97 -25.94
C PHE A 51 -4.72 -14.99 -26.56
N ALA A 52 -5.25 -15.93 -25.77
CA ALA A 52 -6.17 -16.95 -26.24
C ALA A 52 -7.47 -16.36 -26.81
N VAL A 53 -8.09 -15.41 -26.09
CA VAL A 53 -9.32 -14.75 -26.52
C VAL A 53 -9.07 -13.92 -27.80
N SER A 54 -7.99 -13.14 -27.81
CA SER A 54 -7.62 -12.33 -28.98
C SER A 54 -7.37 -13.21 -30.21
N TRP A 55 -6.66 -14.33 -30.05
CA TRP A 55 -6.41 -15.29 -31.13
C TRP A 55 -7.69 -15.90 -31.67
N ILE A 56 -8.62 -16.33 -30.82
CA ILE A 56 -9.93 -16.86 -31.21
C ILE A 56 -10.72 -15.80 -31.98
N MET A 57 -10.79 -14.57 -31.47
CA MET A 57 -11.50 -13.45 -32.12
C MET A 57 -10.94 -13.17 -33.52
N VAL A 58 -9.62 -13.04 -33.65
CA VAL A 58 -8.94 -12.81 -34.92
C VAL A 58 -9.18 -13.97 -35.87
N SER A 59 -9.08 -15.21 -35.38
CA SER A 59 -9.33 -16.43 -36.19
C SER A 59 -10.76 -16.47 -36.73
N ILE A 60 -11.75 -16.12 -35.94
CA ILE A 60 -13.16 -16.03 -36.36
C ILE A 60 -13.30 -14.99 -37.46
N ILE A 61 -12.79 -13.77 -37.26
CA ILE A 61 -12.91 -12.68 -38.25
C ILE A 61 -12.23 -13.04 -39.58
N LEU A 62 -11.04 -13.65 -39.51
CA LEU A 62 -10.27 -13.96 -40.72
C LEU A 62 -10.83 -15.16 -41.50
N ASN A 63 -11.35 -16.20 -40.83
CA ASN A 63 -11.70 -17.47 -41.47
C ASN A 63 -13.20 -17.62 -41.73
N TYR A 64 -14.07 -16.99 -40.95
CA TYR A 64 -15.51 -17.18 -41.00
C TYR A 64 -16.28 -15.97 -41.57
N ARG A 65 -15.60 -14.99 -42.15
CA ARG A 65 -16.25 -13.90 -42.86
C ARG A 65 -16.98 -14.42 -44.10
N GLN A 66 -18.08 -13.79 -44.47
CA GLN A 66 -18.97 -14.19 -45.58
C GLN A 66 -18.26 -14.45 -46.92
N SER A 67 -17.17 -13.75 -47.21
CA SER A 67 -16.39 -13.93 -48.44
C SER A 67 -15.57 -15.23 -48.48
N LYS A 68 -15.26 -15.82 -47.30
CA LYS A 68 -14.46 -17.06 -47.18
C LYS A 68 -15.30 -18.29 -46.81
N ALA A 69 -16.28 -18.13 -45.90
CA ALA A 69 -17.10 -19.22 -45.42
C ALA A 69 -18.19 -19.59 -46.45
N LYS A 70 -17.98 -20.67 -47.20
CA LYS A 70 -18.93 -21.18 -48.18
C LYS A 70 -20.08 -21.99 -47.60
N ILE A 71 -19.91 -22.52 -46.37
CA ILE A 71 -20.90 -23.36 -45.68
C ILE A 71 -21.25 -22.65 -44.35
N SER A 72 -22.52 -22.45 -44.10
CA SER A 72 -23.04 -21.87 -42.88
C SER A 72 -23.82 -22.92 -42.08
N ASN A 73 -23.33 -23.29 -40.90
CA ASN A 73 -24.00 -24.23 -39.99
C ASN A 73 -25.06 -23.51 -39.17
N LYS A 74 -26.15 -23.11 -39.77
CA LYS A 74 -27.23 -22.27 -39.16
C LYS A 74 -27.97 -22.97 -38.03
N TYR A 75 -27.89 -24.28 -37.91
CA TYR A 75 -28.67 -25.09 -36.97
C TYR A 75 -27.84 -25.62 -35.80
N VAL A 76 -26.53 -25.35 -35.75
CA VAL A 76 -25.69 -25.71 -34.62
C VAL A 76 -25.78 -24.60 -33.56
N ASN A 77 -26.51 -24.90 -32.50
CA ASN A 77 -26.81 -23.94 -31.40
C ASN A 77 -26.20 -24.33 -30.07
N HIS A 78 -25.57 -25.48 -29.94
CA HIS A 78 -24.88 -25.95 -28.74
C HIS A 78 -23.71 -26.88 -29.06
N GLY A 79 -22.77 -27.02 -28.12
CA GLY A 79 -21.63 -27.92 -28.22
C GLY A 79 -21.17 -28.35 -26.84
N THR A 80 -21.75 -29.41 -26.32
CA THR A 80 -21.58 -29.87 -24.91
C THR A 80 -20.13 -29.99 -24.49
N LEU A 81 -19.24 -30.51 -25.32
CA LEU A 81 -17.83 -30.69 -25.00
C LEU A 81 -17.11 -29.33 -24.84
N VAL A 82 -17.36 -28.39 -25.76
CA VAL A 82 -16.73 -27.06 -25.72
C VAL A 82 -17.25 -26.27 -24.53
N GLU A 83 -18.54 -26.35 -24.25
CA GLU A 83 -19.19 -25.72 -23.10
C GLU A 83 -18.59 -26.24 -21.78
N LEU A 84 -18.38 -27.54 -21.67
CA LEU A 84 -17.75 -28.17 -20.52
C LEU A 84 -16.31 -27.66 -20.32
N ILE A 85 -15.52 -27.59 -21.41
CA ILE A 85 -14.14 -27.09 -21.34
C ILE A 85 -14.10 -25.64 -20.88
N TRP A 86 -14.90 -24.75 -21.47
CA TRP A 86 -14.84 -23.34 -21.08
C TRP A 86 -15.43 -23.03 -19.71
N THR A 87 -16.21 -23.97 -19.13
CA THR A 87 -16.71 -23.86 -17.75
C THR A 87 -15.68 -24.34 -16.75
N ILE A 88 -15.01 -25.46 -17.00
CA ILE A 88 -14.03 -26.05 -16.09
C ILE A 88 -12.72 -25.25 -16.08
N THR A 89 -12.24 -24.77 -17.25
CA THR A 89 -10.94 -24.08 -17.33
C THR A 89 -10.87 -22.82 -16.46
N PRO A 90 -11.84 -21.89 -16.47
CA PRO A 90 -11.83 -20.75 -15.55
C PRO A 90 -11.88 -21.17 -14.07
N ALA A 91 -12.65 -22.20 -13.73
CA ALA A 91 -12.72 -22.71 -12.35
C ALA A 91 -11.36 -23.22 -11.86
N LEU A 92 -10.62 -23.94 -12.69
CA LEU A 92 -9.27 -24.39 -12.36
C LEU A 92 -8.28 -23.22 -12.18
N ILE A 93 -8.35 -22.22 -13.04
CA ILE A 93 -7.51 -21.01 -12.93
C ILE A 93 -7.82 -20.27 -11.62
N LEU A 94 -9.09 -20.10 -11.25
CA LEU A 94 -9.47 -19.48 -9.99
C LEU A 94 -8.95 -20.26 -8.78
N ILE A 95 -8.97 -21.59 -8.80
CA ILE A 95 -8.40 -22.43 -7.74
C ILE A 95 -6.88 -22.19 -7.63
N LEU A 96 -6.17 -22.12 -8.74
CA LEU A 96 -4.72 -21.87 -8.76
C LEU A 96 -4.36 -20.48 -8.20
N ILE A 97 -5.21 -19.48 -8.39
CA ILE A 97 -5.03 -18.13 -7.84
C ILE A 97 -5.43 -18.09 -6.36
N ALA A 98 -6.45 -18.86 -5.94
CA ALA A 98 -6.98 -18.80 -4.59
C ALA A 98 -5.94 -19.20 -3.52
N PHE A 99 -5.15 -20.25 -3.75
CA PHE A 99 -4.16 -20.72 -2.78
C PHE A 99 -3.11 -19.67 -2.40
N PRO A 100 -2.37 -19.04 -3.35
CA PRO A 100 -1.44 -17.98 -3.02
C PRO A 100 -2.14 -16.74 -2.45
N SER A 101 -3.36 -16.43 -2.88
CA SER A 101 -4.16 -15.34 -2.33
C SER A 101 -4.50 -15.55 -0.86
N PHE A 102 -4.93 -16.76 -0.47
CA PHE A 102 -5.18 -17.09 0.94
C PHE A 102 -3.90 -17.07 1.78
N LYS A 103 -2.78 -17.59 1.24
CA LYS A 103 -1.49 -17.51 1.94
C LYS A 103 -1.13 -16.05 2.28
N LEU A 104 -1.29 -15.14 1.32
CA LEU A 104 -1.02 -13.72 1.52
C LEU A 104 -2.01 -13.09 2.50
N LEU A 105 -3.30 -13.41 2.40
CA LEU A 105 -4.32 -12.92 3.31
C LEU A 105 -3.97 -13.27 4.77
N TYR A 106 -3.61 -14.51 5.05
CA TYR A 106 -3.20 -14.93 6.39
C TYR A 106 -1.92 -14.24 6.86
N LEU A 107 -0.94 -14.06 5.95
CA LEU A 107 0.30 -13.33 6.28
C LEU A 107 0.02 -11.87 6.68
N MET A 108 -0.91 -11.22 6.01
CA MET A 108 -1.26 -9.81 6.28
C MET A 108 -2.14 -9.64 7.52
N ASP A 109 -2.98 -10.63 7.82
CA ASP A 109 -3.91 -10.59 8.96
C ASP A 109 -3.28 -11.10 10.26
N GLU A 110 -2.14 -11.80 10.17
CA GLU A 110 -1.44 -12.32 11.34
C GLU A 110 -0.84 -11.16 12.15
N VAL A 111 -1.42 -10.93 13.31
CA VAL A 111 -0.94 -9.94 14.27
C VAL A 111 0.06 -10.61 15.20
N ILE A 112 1.34 -10.58 14.83
CA ILE A 112 2.44 -10.99 15.71
C ILE A 112 2.52 -9.98 16.85
N ASP A 113 2.93 -10.41 18.04
CA ASP A 113 3.14 -9.54 19.20
C ASP A 113 4.10 -8.38 18.82
N PRO A 114 3.62 -7.14 18.73
CA PRO A 114 4.42 -6.04 18.20
C PRO A 114 5.40 -5.54 19.25
N SER A 115 6.56 -5.14 18.79
CA SER A 115 7.56 -4.47 19.64
C SER A 115 7.33 -2.95 19.73
N LEU A 116 6.50 -2.40 18.86
CA LEU A 116 6.14 -0.98 18.80
C LEU A 116 4.69 -0.85 18.32
N VAL A 117 3.92 -0.01 19.01
CA VAL A 117 2.58 0.38 18.59
C VAL A 117 2.56 1.87 18.25
N ILE A 118 1.92 2.23 17.15
CA ILE A 118 1.71 3.63 16.76
C ILE A 118 0.23 3.81 16.45
N TYR A 119 -0.39 4.78 17.10
CA TYR A 119 -1.73 5.22 16.75
C TYR A 119 -1.64 6.32 15.71
N GLY A 120 -2.44 6.18 14.63
CA GLY A 120 -2.62 7.20 13.61
C GLY A 120 -4.07 7.60 13.54
N GLU A 121 -4.38 8.86 13.76
CA GLU A 121 -5.73 9.39 13.67
C GLU A 121 -5.83 10.36 12.49
N GLY A 122 -6.79 10.09 11.59
CA GLY A 122 -7.05 10.93 10.43
C GLY A 122 -8.02 12.07 10.78
N HIS A 123 -7.64 13.28 10.43
CA HIS A 123 -8.43 14.51 10.58
C HIS A 123 -8.65 15.16 9.21
N GLN A 124 -9.54 16.10 9.10
CA GLN A 124 -9.69 16.97 7.93
C GLN A 124 -8.76 18.18 8.07
N TRP A 125 -7.54 18.24 7.49
CA TRP A 125 -6.91 17.30 6.54
C TRP A 125 -5.44 17.17 6.94
N TYR A 126 -5.18 16.36 7.94
CA TYR A 126 -3.85 16.04 8.46
C TYR A 126 -3.91 14.70 9.22
N TRP A 127 -2.76 14.18 9.62
CA TRP A 127 -2.67 13.02 10.49
C TRP A 127 -2.08 13.40 11.84
N SER A 128 -2.61 12.85 12.93
CA SER A 128 -1.97 12.88 14.24
C SER A 128 -1.43 11.51 14.59
N TYR A 129 -0.30 11.48 15.30
CA TYR A 129 0.38 10.24 15.67
C TYR A 129 0.68 10.22 17.15
N GLN A 130 0.47 9.04 17.79
CA GLN A 130 0.80 8.79 19.18
C GLN A 130 1.64 7.52 19.29
N TYR A 131 2.61 7.53 20.21
CA TYR A 131 3.46 6.38 20.58
C TYR A 131 3.15 5.96 22.01
N PRO A 132 2.11 5.15 22.24
CA PRO A 132 1.59 4.85 23.57
C PRO A 132 2.53 3.97 24.42
N ASP A 133 3.50 3.28 23.79
CA ASP A 133 4.47 2.45 24.51
C ASP A 133 5.49 3.29 25.28
N PHE A 134 5.53 4.61 25.05
CA PHE A 134 6.51 5.51 25.63
C PHE A 134 5.82 6.69 26.31
N THR A 135 5.81 6.64 27.63
CA THR A 135 5.27 7.72 28.47
C THR A 135 6.37 8.32 29.34
N ASN A 136 6.25 9.61 29.61
CA ASN A 136 7.03 10.24 30.67
C ASN A 136 6.41 9.92 32.03
N ASN A 137 7.03 10.43 33.14
CA ASN A 137 6.56 10.22 34.52
C ASN A 137 5.18 10.85 34.79
N GLU A 138 4.67 11.68 33.91
CA GLU A 138 3.40 12.41 34.02
C GLU A 138 2.28 11.78 33.18
N GLU A 139 2.50 10.55 32.66
CA GLU A 139 1.58 9.82 31.77
C GLU A 139 1.33 10.53 30.42
N GLU A 140 2.18 11.46 30.01
CA GLU A 140 2.12 12.06 28.68
C GLU A 140 2.81 11.17 27.65
N TYR A 141 2.10 10.86 26.56
CA TYR A 141 2.63 10.12 25.43
C TYR A 141 3.39 11.05 24.48
N VAL A 142 4.28 10.47 23.67
CA VAL A 142 4.81 11.18 22.51
C VAL A 142 3.69 11.30 21.49
N GLU A 143 3.22 12.53 21.28
CA GLU A 143 2.12 12.85 20.36
C GLU A 143 2.48 14.08 19.53
N TYR A 144 2.11 14.05 18.24
CA TYR A 144 2.30 15.19 17.35
C TYR A 144 1.40 15.10 16.11
N ASP A 145 1.16 16.28 15.52
CA ASP A 145 0.47 16.43 14.25
C ASP A 145 1.47 16.40 13.09
N SER A 146 0.99 15.93 11.94
CA SER A 146 1.74 15.81 10.69
C SER A 146 0.97 16.52 9.58
N TYR A 147 1.43 17.70 9.21
CA TYR A 147 0.83 18.52 8.15
C TYR A 147 1.67 18.48 6.89
N ILE A 148 1.00 18.63 5.75
CA ILE A 148 1.68 18.79 4.46
C ILE A 148 2.54 20.07 4.47
N VAL A 149 3.73 19.98 3.92
CA VAL A 149 4.56 21.17 3.66
C VAL A 149 4.01 21.91 2.45
N PRO A 150 3.64 23.20 2.59
CA PRO A 150 3.18 24.02 1.46
C PRO A 150 4.23 24.09 0.35
N GLU A 151 3.78 24.21 -0.91
CA GLU A 151 4.68 24.25 -2.08
C GLU A 151 5.69 25.41 -2.02
N SER A 152 5.32 26.54 -1.39
CA SER A 152 6.20 27.69 -1.17
C SER A 152 7.37 27.43 -0.23
N ASP A 153 7.24 26.44 0.67
CA ASP A 153 8.16 26.16 1.75
C ASP A 153 9.01 24.90 1.49
N LEU A 154 8.78 24.26 0.32
CA LEU A 154 9.52 23.09 -0.08
C LEU A 154 10.98 23.42 -0.37
N GLU A 155 11.88 22.66 0.24
CA GLU A 155 13.30 22.68 -0.05
C GLU A 155 13.63 21.87 -1.32
N LYS A 156 14.78 22.16 -1.93
CA LYS A 156 15.25 21.41 -3.10
C LYS A 156 15.42 19.93 -2.79
N GLY A 157 14.71 19.08 -3.52
CA GLY A 157 14.72 17.64 -3.37
C GLY A 157 13.55 17.07 -2.54
N GLN A 158 12.73 17.94 -1.94
CA GLN A 158 11.49 17.52 -1.31
C GLN A 158 10.39 17.29 -2.36
N LEU A 159 9.45 16.40 -2.02
CA LEU A 159 8.41 15.96 -2.94
C LEU A 159 7.12 16.76 -2.73
N ARG A 160 6.67 17.42 -3.80
CA ARG A 160 5.39 18.13 -3.83
C ARG A 160 4.24 17.17 -3.48
N MET A 161 3.33 17.58 -2.59
CA MET A 161 2.15 16.84 -2.14
C MET A 161 2.43 15.57 -1.30
N LEU A 162 3.69 15.30 -0.96
CA LEU A 162 4.08 14.12 -0.19
C LEU A 162 4.92 14.46 1.04
N GLU A 163 5.54 15.65 1.06
CA GLU A 163 6.37 16.05 2.19
C GLU A 163 5.52 16.57 3.34
N VAL A 164 5.93 16.22 4.56
CA VAL A 164 5.30 16.64 5.81
C VAL A 164 6.31 17.31 6.73
N ASP A 165 5.82 18.14 7.64
CA ASP A 165 6.61 18.78 8.69
C ASP A 165 7.15 17.75 9.70
N ASN A 166 6.31 16.81 10.14
CA ASN A 166 6.64 15.76 11.09
C ASN A 166 6.40 14.38 10.50
N ARG A 167 7.47 13.61 10.30
CA ARG A 167 7.40 12.23 9.78
C ARG A 167 7.17 11.24 10.91
N VAL A 168 6.51 10.14 10.59
CA VAL A 168 6.46 8.97 11.48
C VAL A 168 7.84 8.30 11.48
N ILE A 169 8.45 8.17 12.65
CA ILE A 169 9.78 7.55 12.80
C ILE A 169 9.61 6.15 13.37
N ILE A 170 10.12 5.16 12.66
CA ILE A 170 10.08 3.75 13.11
C ILE A 170 11.46 3.11 12.99
N PRO A 171 11.82 2.20 13.90
CA PRO A 171 13.06 1.44 13.78
C PRO A 171 12.96 0.38 12.70
N GLU A 172 14.05 0.18 11.93
CA GLU A 172 14.16 -0.96 11.02
C GLU A 172 14.16 -2.28 11.79
N LEU A 173 13.86 -3.40 11.09
CA LEU A 173 13.88 -4.77 11.62
C LEU A 173 13.04 -4.95 12.90
N THR A 174 11.98 -4.17 13.03
CA THR A 174 11.12 -4.16 14.20
C THR A 174 9.66 -4.36 13.78
N HIS A 175 8.96 -5.29 14.46
CA HIS A 175 7.53 -5.47 14.26
C HIS A 175 6.78 -4.27 14.83
N THR A 176 6.21 -3.47 13.95
CA THR A 176 5.43 -2.29 14.29
C THR A 176 3.97 -2.51 13.93
N ARG A 177 3.07 -2.18 14.86
CA ARG A 177 1.64 -2.18 14.64
C ARG A 177 1.14 -0.76 14.49
N PHE A 178 0.52 -0.46 13.36
CA PHE A 178 -0.29 0.73 13.19
C PHE A 178 -1.72 0.45 13.61
N VAL A 179 -2.24 1.27 14.49
CA VAL A 179 -3.66 1.30 14.86
C VAL A 179 -4.22 2.60 14.31
N VAL A 180 -5.23 2.50 13.45
CA VAL A 180 -5.75 3.66 12.70
C VAL A 180 -7.21 3.89 13.00
N ALA A 181 -7.56 5.17 13.18
CA ALA A 181 -8.94 5.65 13.37
C ALA A 181 -9.15 6.98 12.64
N GLY A 182 -10.39 7.38 12.46
CA GLY A 182 -10.77 8.71 12.00
C GLY A 182 -11.35 9.52 13.16
N ALA A 183 -11.00 10.78 13.26
CA ALA A 183 -11.56 11.68 14.27
C ALA A 183 -12.92 12.25 13.84
N ASP A 184 -13.11 12.51 12.55
CA ASP A 184 -14.24 13.24 11.99
C ASP A 184 -14.97 12.46 10.90
N VAL A 185 -14.35 12.25 9.75
CA VAL A 185 -14.88 11.48 8.63
C VAL A 185 -14.05 10.23 8.39
N ILE A 186 -14.40 9.42 7.41
CA ILE A 186 -13.61 8.25 7.02
C ILE A 186 -12.40 8.73 6.24
N HIS A 187 -11.22 8.22 6.62
CA HIS A 187 -9.96 8.35 5.91
C HIS A 187 -9.41 6.96 5.57
N SER A 188 -8.30 6.86 4.89
CA SER A 188 -7.61 5.59 4.66
C SER A 188 -6.09 5.77 4.71
N TYR A 189 -5.46 5.08 5.62
CA TYR A 189 -4.01 5.10 5.82
C TYR A 189 -3.36 4.15 4.83
N ALA A 190 -2.69 4.68 3.82
CA ALA A 190 -2.11 3.88 2.75
C ALA A 190 -0.67 4.29 2.45
N CYS A 191 0.23 3.31 2.45
CA CYS A 191 1.62 3.47 2.04
C CYS A 191 1.99 2.31 1.08
N PRO A 192 2.12 2.57 -0.22
CA PRO A 192 2.31 1.53 -1.23
C PRO A 192 3.53 0.65 -1.02
N SER A 193 4.71 1.23 -0.74
CA SER A 193 5.96 0.49 -0.52
C SER A 193 5.90 -0.46 0.67
N LEU A 194 5.05 -0.17 1.65
CA LEU A 194 4.83 -1.01 2.82
C LEU A 194 3.74 -2.07 2.61
N GLY A 195 2.97 -1.96 1.53
CA GLY A 195 1.82 -2.83 1.30
C GLY A 195 0.66 -2.60 2.27
N ILE A 196 0.58 -1.39 2.85
CA ILE A 196 -0.49 -1.03 3.81
C ILE A 196 -1.59 -0.27 3.08
N LYS A 197 -2.81 -0.66 3.35
CA LYS A 197 -4.02 0.13 3.11
C LYS A 197 -5.07 -0.25 4.15
N CYS A 198 -5.36 0.67 5.04
CA CYS A 198 -6.25 0.44 6.18
C CYS A 198 -7.15 1.65 6.36
N ASP A 199 -8.46 1.42 6.26
CA ASP A 199 -9.44 2.48 6.42
C ASP A 199 -9.50 2.94 7.88
N ALA A 200 -9.55 4.24 8.08
CA ALA A 200 -9.62 4.92 9.36
C ALA A 200 -11.05 5.40 9.61
N TYR A 201 -11.84 4.58 10.31
CA TYR A 201 -13.23 4.87 10.63
C TYR A 201 -13.38 5.61 11.96
N PRO A 202 -14.27 6.60 12.06
CA PRO A 202 -14.68 7.16 13.35
C PRO A 202 -15.28 6.09 14.26
N GLY A 203 -14.79 6.01 15.50
CA GLY A 203 -15.30 5.07 16.50
C GLY A 203 -14.87 3.62 16.34
N ARG A 204 -13.97 3.31 15.39
CA ARG A 204 -13.41 1.97 15.18
C ARG A 204 -11.90 2.03 15.08
N LEU A 205 -11.21 1.15 15.80
CA LEU A 205 -9.76 0.97 15.70
C LEU A 205 -9.46 -0.17 14.72
N ASN A 206 -8.96 0.17 13.55
CA ASN A 206 -8.42 -0.79 12.60
C ASN A 206 -6.91 -0.93 12.82
N GLN A 207 -6.33 -2.06 12.44
CA GLN A 207 -4.90 -2.30 12.65
C GLN A 207 -4.24 -2.90 11.40
N SER A 208 -2.97 -2.58 11.24
CA SER A 208 -2.09 -3.18 10.24
C SER A 208 -0.70 -3.38 10.86
N SER A 209 -0.07 -4.51 10.59
CA SER A 209 1.28 -4.79 11.07
C SER A 209 2.28 -4.60 9.94
N VAL A 210 3.46 -4.08 10.27
CA VAL A 210 4.57 -3.92 9.32
C VAL A 210 5.88 -4.38 9.92
N TYR A 211 6.75 -4.88 9.06
CA TYR A 211 8.13 -5.19 9.38
C TYR A 211 9.01 -4.62 8.29
N LEU A 212 9.67 -3.49 8.58
CA LEU A 212 10.53 -2.82 7.62
C LEU A 212 11.93 -3.42 7.61
N ASN A 213 12.37 -3.85 6.42
CA ASN A 213 13.67 -4.49 6.24
C ASN A 213 14.80 -3.49 5.99
N ILE A 214 14.47 -2.26 5.59
CA ILE A 214 15.43 -1.31 5.01
C ILE A 214 15.18 0.08 5.58
N GLU A 215 16.29 0.81 5.91
CA GLU A 215 16.22 2.24 6.24
C GLU A 215 15.77 3.05 5.02
N GLY A 216 14.93 4.05 5.23
CA GLY A 216 14.50 4.96 4.17
C GLY A 216 13.30 5.78 4.52
N THR A 217 12.85 6.59 3.56
CA THR A 217 11.61 7.36 3.67
C THR A 217 10.60 6.82 2.67
N TYR A 218 9.42 6.51 3.16
CA TYR A 218 8.32 5.93 2.41
C TYR A 218 7.14 6.87 2.43
N TYR A 219 6.51 7.04 1.27
CA TYR A 219 5.44 7.99 1.10
C TYR A 219 4.12 7.30 0.84
N GLY A 220 3.07 7.88 1.41
CA GLY A 220 1.70 7.46 1.22
C GLY A 220 0.76 8.65 1.13
N GLN A 221 -0.49 8.38 0.83
CA GLN A 221 -1.56 9.37 0.75
C GLN A 221 -2.85 8.79 1.29
N CYS A 222 -3.75 9.66 1.75
CA CYS A 222 -5.10 9.26 2.11
C CYS A 222 -5.79 8.61 0.89
N SER A 223 -6.38 7.42 1.09
CA SER A 223 -6.97 6.60 0.02
C SER A 223 -8.50 6.46 0.13
N GLU A 224 -9.17 7.25 1.00
CA GLU A 224 -10.63 7.35 1.10
C GLU A 224 -11.04 8.81 1.03
N ILE A 225 -12.05 9.12 0.21
CA ILE A 225 -12.51 10.50 -0.03
C ILE A 225 -13.00 11.15 1.27
N CYS A 226 -12.34 12.20 1.71
CA CYS A 226 -12.59 12.86 2.99
C CYS A 226 -12.90 14.37 2.88
N GLY A 227 -13.04 14.91 1.68
CA GLY A 227 -13.39 16.32 1.43
C GLY A 227 -12.46 17.06 0.49
N ILE A 228 -12.41 18.38 0.58
CA ILE A 228 -11.76 19.27 -0.39
C ILE A 228 -10.24 19.06 -0.46
N LEU A 229 -9.58 18.91 0.70
CA LEU A 229 -8.13 18.72 0.78
C LEU A 229 -7.72 17.24 0.91
N HIS A 230 -8.56 16.31 0.43
CA HIS A 230 -8.29 14.88 0.45
C HIS A 230 -6.91 14.50 -0.12
N SER A 231 -6.46 15.16 -1.18
CA SER A 231 -5.12 14.94 -1.76
C SER A 231 -3.98 15.59 -0.99
N SER A 232 -4.28 16.44 -0.01
CA SER A 232 -3.32 17.29 0.70
C SER A 232 -3.04 16.82 2.13
N MET A 233 -3.30 15.55 2.44
CA MET A 233 -2.97 14.91 3.72
C MET A 233 -2.09 13.66 3.49
N PRO A 234 -0.82 13.88 3.13
CA PRO A 234 0.11 12.79 2.87
C PRO A 234 0.55 12.07 4.14
N ILE A 235 1.14 10.89 3.94
CA ILE A 235 1.76 10.06 4.96
C ILE A 235 3.24 9.96 4.63
N SER A 236 4.12 10.28 5.57
CA SER A 236 5.55 10.09 5.40
C SER A 236 6.12 9.30 6.58
N ILE A 237 6.65 8.12 6.28
CA ILE A 237 7.21 7.18 7.26
C ILE A 237 8.69 7.09 7.02
N GLN A 238 9.47 7.27 8.08
CA GLN A 238 10.92 7.19 8.03
C GLN A 238 11.41 6.02 8.87
N SER A 239 11.99 5.02 8.22
CA SER A 239 12.67 3.90 8.87
C SER A 239 14.11 4.27 9.18
N VAL A 240 14.53 4.04 10.41
CA VAL A 240 15.86 4.36 10.91
C VAL A 240 16.43 3.21 11.74
N LYS A 241 17.75 3.19 11.95
CA LYS A 241 18.38 2.27 12.89
C LYS A 241 17.84 2.46 14.30
N LEU A 242 17.76 1.37 15.05
CA LEU A 242 17.25 1.40 16.43
C LEU A 242 17.93 2.47 17.29
N ALA A 243 19.26 2.64 17.18
CA ALA A 243 19.99 3.66 17.95
C ALA A 243 19.53 5.10 17.63
N LYS A 244 19.20 5.38 16.35
CA LYS A 244 18.67 6.69 15.94
C LYS A 244 17.24 6.89 16.41
N PHE A 245 16.43 5.83 16.38
CA PHE A 245 15.08 5.85 16.91
C PHE A 245 15.07 6.17 18.41
N LEU A 246 15.90 5.50 19.20
CA LEU A 246 16.00 5.73 20.64
C LEU A 246 16.48 7.16 20.96
N TYR A 247 17.40 7.70 20.15
CA TYR A 247 17.85 9.08 20.32
C TYR A 247 16.73 10.08 20.01
N TRP A 248 16.02 9.90 18.90
CA TRP A 248 14.85 10.71 18.55
C TRP A 248 13.78 10.65 19.66
N LEU A 249 13.48 9.45 20.15
CA LEU A 249 12.51 9.24 21.22
C LEU A 249 12.91 9.97 22.50
N TYR A 250 14.20 9.90 22.86
CA TYR A 250 14.73 10.63 24.00
C TYR A 250 14.55 12.16 23.85
N GLU A 251 14.77 12.70 22.67
CA GLU A 251 14.53 14.14 22.39
C GLU A 251 13.04 14.49 22.53
N GLN A 252 12.13 13.61 22.12
CA GLN A 252 10.69 13.86 22.25
C GLN A 252 10.20 13.82 23.71
N ILE A 253 10.75 12.94 24.53
CA ILE A 253 10.34 12.80 25.94
C ILE A 253 11.00 13.86 26.83
N SER A 254 12.19 14.33 26.47
CA SER A 254 12.99 15.27 27.31
C SER A 254 12.80 16.73 26.92
N GLY A 255 12.18 17.06 25.82
CA GLY A 255 11.91 18.44 25.34
C GLY A 255 10.59 18.91 25.78
#